data_8ba8353fa841708892174807611fad5e
#
_entry.id   8ba8353fa841708892174807611fad5e
#
_cell.length_a   1.000
_cell.length_b   1.000
_cell.length_c   1.000
_cell.angle_alpha   90.00
_cell.angle_beta   90.00
_cell.angle_gamma   90.00
#
_symmetry.space_group_name_H-M   'P 1'
#
loop_
_entity.id
_entity.type
_entity.pdbx_description
1 polymer ?
#
loop_
_entity_poly.entity_id
_entity_poly.type
_entity_poly.pdbx_seq_one_letter_code
_entity_poly.pdbx_strand_id
1 'polypeptide(L)'
;MTRMLTAAALASAAVLGVAVLAGCSSSSDSGSTDTAASAEAGGSTEMLPPVIITEDQSSATCKVGDFLDIIVAEDKLAGTTVDSSDPALVEVTQARQEGDAIFNPGGTCLAAGEATLTLTDPQGATRDIALTITE
;
A
#
# COMPACT_ATOMS: atom_id res chain seq x y z
N MET A 1 34.96 10.09 -26.36
CA MET A 1 35.37 8.76 -26.84
C MET A 1 34.96 7.82 -25.69
N THR A 2 34.05 6.94 -25.76
CA THR A 2 33.56 5.95 -26.67
C THR A 2 32.13 5.58 -26.24
N ARG A 3 31.23 5.52 -27.17
CA ARG A 3 29.87 5.00 -27.10
C ARG A 3 29.88 3.51 -26.83
N MET A 4 28.91 2.99 -26.09
CA MET A 4 28.29 1.71 -26.42
C MET A 4 26.80 1.73 -26.09
N LEU A 5 26.02 1.78 -27.14
CA LEU A 5 24.62 1.35 -27.22
C LEU A 5 24.58 -0.18 -27.15
N THR A 6 23.66 -0.72 -26.39
CA THR A 6 23.18 -2.08 -26.64
C THR A 6 21.67 -2.10 -26.50
N ALA A 7 21.02 -2.20 -27.62
CA ALA A 7 19.61 -2.54 -27.76
C ALA A 7 19.47 -4.05 -27.86
N ALA A 8 18.45 -4.63 -27.26
CA ALA A 8 17.84 -5.92 -27.59
C ALA A 8 16.41 -5.87 -27.03
N ALA A 9 15.45 -5.79 -27.73
CA ALA A 9 14.54 -6.42 -28.67
C ALA A 9 14.01 -7.79 -28.21
N LEU A 10 12.63 -7.83 -28.17
CA LEU A 10 11.70 -8.93 -28.48
C LEU A 10 11.47 -10.03 -27.41
N ALA A 11 10.22 -10.22 -26.97
CA ALA A 11 9.30 -11.16 -27.60
C ALA A 11 7.89 -11.10 -27.00
N SER A 12 6.93 -11.01 -27.88
CA SER A 12 5.49 -11.18 -27.69
C SER A 12 5.15 -12.64 -27.38
N ALA A 13 4.14 -12.86 -26.53
CA ALA A 13 3.32 -14.06 -26.58
C ALA A 13 1.89 -13.71 -26.17
N ALA A 14 1.00 -13.70 -27.16
CA ALA A 14 -0.44 -13.67 -27.00
C ALA A 14 -0.94 -15.07 -26.71
N VAL A 15 -1.82 -15.23 -25.74
CA VAL A 15 -2.67 -16.41 -25.62
C VAL A 15 -4.10 -15.94 -25.38
N LEU A 16 -4.93 -16.15 -26.40
CA LEU A 16 -6.37 -16.09 -26.34
C LEU A 16 -6.90 -17.32 -25.59
N GLY A 17 -7.78 -17.09 -24.65
CA GLY A 17 -8.59 -18.14 -24.05
C GLY A 17 -10.01 -17.64 -23.81
N VAL A 18 -10.91 -17.95 -24.73
CA VAL A 18 -12.37 -17.77 -24.63
C VAL A 18 -12.96 -18.95 -23.85
N ALA A 19 -13.76 -18.66 -22.83
CA ALA A 19 -14.75 -19.63 -22.35
C ALA A 19 -15.97 -18.88 -21.82
N VAL A 20 -17.01 -18.98 -22.60
CA VAL A 20 -18.42 -18.61 -22.31
C VAL A 20 -19.03 -19.73 -21.49
N LEU A 21 -19.75 -19.41 -20.43
CA LEU A 21 -20.88 -20.21 -19.95
C LEU A 21 -21.91 -19.31 -19.26
N ALA A 22 -23.02 -19.20 -19.94
CA ALA A 22 -24.28 -18.66 -19.48
C ALA A 22 -24.94 -19.61 -18.46
N GLY A 23 -25.60 -19.06 -17.48
CA GLY A 23 -26.46 -19.80 -16.57
C GLY A 23 -27.39 -18.86 -15.84
N CYS A 24 -28.52 -18.52 -16.48
CA CYS A 24 -29.69 -17.94 -15.82
C CYS A 24 -30.40 -19.04 -15.05
N SER A 25 -30.78 -18.75 -13.83
CA SER A 25 -31.96 -19.36 -13.23
C SER A 25 -32.54 -18.45 -12.16
N SER A 26 -33.64 -17.84 -12.50
CA SER A 26 -34.58 -17.14 -11.62
C SER A 26 -35.40 -18.17 -10.85
N SER A 27 -35.57 -17.99 -9.57
CA SER A 27 -36.74 -18.45 -8.84
C SER A 27 -36.93 -17.61 -7.60
N SER A 28 -38.03 -16.86 -7.61
CA SER A 28 -38.65 -16.21 -6.46
C SER A 28 -39.16 -17.28 -5.51
N ASP A 29 -38.88 -17.17 -4.24
CA ASP A 29 -39.82 -17.61 -3.21
C ASP A 29 -39.65 -16.83 -1.92
N SER A 30 -40.77 -16.31 -1.44
CA SER A 30 -40.91 -15.60 -0.18
C SER A 30 -40.99 -16.58 0.98
N GLY A 31 -40.23 -16.34 2.03
CA GLY A 31 -40.37 -17.12 3.26
C GLY A 31 -39.57 -16.51 4.40
N SER A 32 -40.21 -15.66 5.18
CA SER A 32 -39.69 -15.22 6.48
C SER A 32 -39.45 -16.41 7.41
N THR A 33 -38.28 -16.47 8.05
CA THR A 33 -38.14 -16.76 9.48
C THR A 33 -36.66 -16.64 9.87
N ASP A 34 -36.46 -15.76 10.80
CA ASP A 34 -35.47 -15.78 11.90
C ASP A 34 -34.67 -17.07 12.04
N THR A 35 -33.35 -16.93 11.91
CA THR A 35 -32.38 -17.60 12.78
C THR A 35 -30.99 -17.10 12.42
N ALA A 36 -30.31 -16.54 13.40
CA ALA A 36 -28.90 -16.25 13.38
C ALA A 36 -28.12 -17.44 12.84
N ALA A 37 -27.55 -17.30 11.69
CA ALA A 37 -26.56 -18.22 11.18
C ALA A 37 -25.31 -17.40 10.84
N SER A 38 -24.36 -17.49 11.71
CA SER A 38 -22.94 -17.57 11.46
C SER A 38 -22.56 -17.15 10.05
N ALA A 39 -22.05 -15.95 9.93
CA ALA A 39 -21.37 -15.51 8.73
C ALA A 39 -20.19 -16.43 8.50
N GLU A 40 -20.33 -17.33 7.55
CA GLU A 40 -19.22 -18.00 6.94
C GLU A 40 -18.30 -16.95 6.37
N ALA A 41 -17.07 -16.98 6.82
CA ALA A 41 -15.96 -16.22 6.33
C ALA A 41 -15.72 -16.54 4.85
N GLY A 42 -16.41 -15.86 3.98
CA GLY A 42 -15.86 -15.50 2.70
C GLY A 42 -14.70 -14.56 3.01
N GLY A 43 -13.49 -14.86 2.55
CA GLY A 43 -12.30 -14.12 2.88
C GLY A 43 -12.48 -12.61 2.71
N SER A 44 -12.94 -11.97 3.75
CA SER A 44 -12.66 -10.58 3.99
C SER A 44 -11.16 -10.56 4.20
N THR A 45 -10.42 -10.03 3.26
CA THR A 45 -9.19 -9.36 3.59
C THR A 45 -9.61 -8.32 4.61
N GLU A 46 -9.53 -8.67 5.87
CA GLU A 46 -9.63 -7.71 6.96
C GLU A 46 -8.48 -6.75 6.70
N MET A 47 -8.78 -5.65 6.06
CA MET A 47 -7.82 -4.56 5.93
C MET A 47 -7.58 -4.09 7.36
N LEU A 48 -6.46 -4.50 7.90
CA LEU A 48 -6.00 -3.98 9.19
C LEU A 48 -5.94 -2.46 9.05
N PRO A 49 -6.40 -1.73 10.08
CA PRO A 49 -6.31 -0.28 10.04
C PRO A 49 -4.83 0.12 9.87
N PRO A 50 -4.53 1.12 9.04
CA PRO A 50 -3.15 1.54 8.84
C PRO A 50 -2.55 2.05 10.15
N VAL A 51 -1.25 1.84 10.31
CA VAL A 51 -0.48 2.45 11.39
C VAL A 51 -0.28 3.92 11.04
N ILE A 52 -0.93 4.80 11.79
CA ILE A 52 -0.87 6.25 11.56
C ILE A 52 0.35 6.81 12.30
N ILE A 53 1.21 7.50 11.58
CA ILE A 53 2.40 8.17 12.10
C ILE A 53 2.20 9.67 11.98
N THR A 54 2.08 10.36 13.10
CA THR A 54 1.87 11.81 13.15
C THR A 54 3.20 12.57 13.08
N GLU A 55 3.13 13.88 12.84
CA GLU A 55 4.33 14.73 12.72
C GLU A 55 5.19 14.77 14.00
N ASP A 56 4.60 14.55 15.15
CA ASP A 56 5.30 14.56 16.45
C ASP A 56 5.99 13.23 16.78
N GLN A 57 5.72 12.18 15.99
CA GLN A 57 6.27 10.85 16.26
C GLN A 57 7.61 10.66 15.53
N SER A 58 8.62 10.24 16.29
CA SER A 58 9.94 9.83 15.78
C SER A 58 10.13 8.32 15.77
N SER A 59 9.13 7.55 16.18
CA SER A 59 9.17 6.09 16.14
C SER A 59 7.77 5.50 15.99
N ALA A 60 7.69 4.32 15.37
CA ALA A 60 6.47 3.56 15.21
C ALA A 60 6.75 2.07 15.25
N THR A 61 5.71 1.28 15.48
CA THR A 61 5.76 -0.19 15.42
C THR A 61 4.65 -0.66 14.49
N CYS A 62 4.98 -1.57 13.59
CA CYS A 62 4.03 -2.24 12.71
C CYS A 62 4.25 -3.76 12.73
N LYS A 63 3.31 -4.48 12.15
CA LYS A 63 3.45 -5.91 11.86
C LYS A 63 3.70 -6.12 10.38
N VAL A 64 4.27 -7.26 10.05
CA VAL A 64 4.39 -7.69 8.64
C VAL A 64 3.00 -7.70 8.00
N GLY A 65 2.85 -6.98 6.90
CA GLY A 65 1.59 -6.79 6.17
C GLY A 65 0.80 -5.55 6.55
N ASP A 66 1.19 -4.82 7.59
CA ASP A 66 0.56 -3.55 7.95
C ASP A 66 0.91 -2.44 6.95
N PHE A 67 -0.05 -1.56 6.74
CA PHE A 67 0.13 -0.33 5.99
C PHE A 67 0.48 0.83 6.93
N LEU A 68 1.35 1.68 6.47
CA LEU A 68 1.74 2.92 7.15
C LEU A 68 1.08 4.11 6.46
N ASP A 69 0.51 5.01 7.22
CA ASP A 69 0.03 6.31 6.77
C ASP A 69 0.76 7.41 7.56
N ILE A 70 1.57 8.19 6.86
CA ILE A 70 2.39 9.22 7.48
C ILE A 70 1.71 10.56 7.28
N ILE A 71 1.18 11.11 8.35
CA ILE A 71 0.50 12.39 8.32
C ILE A 71 1.52 13.51 8.11
N VAL A 72 1.30 14.28 7.06
CA VAL A 72 2.09 15.47 6.72
C VAL A 72 1.13 16.64 6.53
N ALA A 73 1.52 17.82 6.98
CA ALA A 73 0.72 19.03 6.80
C ALA A 73 0.45 19.28 5.31
N GLU A 74 -0.77 19.70 4.98
CA GLU A 74 -1.24 19.86 3.59
C GLU A 74 -0.34 20.79 2.76
N ASP A 75 0.18 21.84 3.39
CA ASP A 75 1.08 22.81 2.77
C ASP A 75 2.46 22.25 2.40
N LYS A 76 2.86 21.14 3.04
CA LYS A 76 4.13 20.43 2.81
C LYS A 76 3.96 19.16 1.99
N LEU A 77 2.74 18.65 1.89
CA LEU A 77 2.46 17.36 1.30
C LEU A 77 2.93 17.27 -0.16
N ALA A 78 2.69 18.33 -0.94
CA ALA A 78 3.20 18.45 -2.29
C ALA A 78 4.71 18.71 -2.27
N GLY A 79 5.50 17.66 -2.43
CA GLY A 79 6.96 17.72 -2.46
C GLY A 79 7.66 17.07 -1.26
N THR A 80 6.90 16.56 -0.28
CA THR A 80 7.47 15.66 0.73
C THR A 80 7.77 14.32 0.11
N THR A 81 8.99 13.83 0.30
CA THR A 81 9.43 12.50 -0.09
C THR A 81 9.69 11.63 1.14
N VAL A 82 9.53 10.32 0.99
CA VAL A 82 9.85 9.34 2.01
C VAL A 82 10.81 8.30 1.44
N ASP A 83 11.85 7.99 2.20
CA ASP A 83 12.82 6.96 1.86
C ASP A 83 12.92 5.94 3.00
N SER A 84 13.20 4.69 2.67
CA SER A 84 13.45 3.63 3.64
C SER A 84 14.92 3.27 3.66
N SER A 85 15.49 3.11 4.85
CA SER A 85 16.85 2.60 5.01
C SER A 85 17.01 1.16 4.53
N ASP A 86 15.91 0.39 4.53
CA ASP A 86 15.87 -0.99 4.03
C ASP A 86 14.56 -1.26 3.28
N PRO A 87 14.59 -1.17 1.95
CA PRO A 87 13.40 -1.44 1.11
C PRO A 87 12.93 -2.90 1.14
N ALA A 88 13.74 -3.83 1.64
CA ALA A 88 13.32 -5.22 1.81
C ALA A 88 12.45 -5.41 3.06
N LEU A 89 12.57 -4.53 4.04
CA LEU A 89 11.75 -4.53 5.24
C LEU A 89 10.51 -3.65 5.10
N VAL A 90 10.65 -2.49 4.42
CA VAL A 90 9.55 -1.54 4.23
C VAL A 90 9.56 -1.00 2.81
N GLU A 91 8.51 -1.28 2.07
CA GLU A 91 8.25 -0.62 0.79
C GLU A 91 7.56 0.73 1.06
N VAL A 92 8.10 1.81 0.52
CA VAL A 92 7.56 3.15 0.71
C VAL A 92 6.72 3.61 -0.48
N THR A 93 5.67 4.37 -0.17
CA THR A 93 4.80 5.01 -1.16
C THR A 93 4.90 6.52 -0.98
N GLN A 94 5.19 7.23 -2.07
CA GLN A 94 5.32 8.68 -2.06
C GLN A 94 3.96 9.37 -1.95
N ALA A 95 3.98 10.57 -1.37
CA ALA A 95 2.84 11.47 -1.44
C ALA A 95 2.46 11.71 -2.91
N ARG A 96 1.17 11.75 -3.21
CA ARG A 96 0.68 12.00 -4.56
C ARG A 96 -0.62 12.77 -4.55
N GLN A 97 -0.85 13.49 -5.62
CA GLN A 97 -2.11 14.18 -5.88
C GLN A 97 -2.76 13.60 -7.14
N GLU A 98 -4.01 13.23 -7.01
CA GLU A 98 -4.83 12.74 -8.13
C GLU A 98 -6.12 13.57 -8.20
N GLY A 99 -6.16 14.52 -9.14
CA GLY A 99 -7.23 15.50 -9.22
C GLY A 99 -7.26 16.39 -7.96
N ASP A 100 -8.39 16.38 -7.27
CA ASP A 100 -8.57 17.10 -6.00
C ASP A 100 -8.24 16.24 -4.76
N ALA A 101 -7.92 14.96 -4.96
CA ALA A 101 -7.55 14.07 -3.88
C ALA A 101 -6.04 14.11 -3.63
N ILE A 102 -5.67 14.26 -2.37
CA ILE A 102 -4.27 14.26 -1.91
C ILE A 102 -4.08 13.03 -1.04
N PHE A 103 -3.04 12.25 -1.35
CA PHE A 103 -2.69 11.04 -0.62
C PHE A 103 -1.38 11.26 0.13
N ASN A 104 -1.40 10.94 1.41
CA ASN A 104 -0.21 10.99 2.26
C ASN A 104 0.88 10.03 1.78
N PRO A 105 2.15 10.32 2.08
CA PRO A 105 3.20 9.32 1.96
C PRO A 105 2.97 8.19 2.99
N GLY A 106 3.45 7.02 2.68
CA GLY A 106 3.29 5.88 3.57
C GLY A 106 4.14 4.70 3.17
N GLY A 107 3.70 3.50 3.49
CA GLY A 107 4.41 2.29 3.11
C GLY A 107 3.71 1.02 3.54
N THR A 108 4.39 -0.10 3.29
CA THR A 108 3.95 -1.43 3.70
C THR A 108 5.11 -2.13 4.41
N CYS A 109 4.84 -2.69 5.59
CA CYS A 109 5.79 -3.49 6.35
C CYS A 109 5.90 -4.89 5.75
N LEU A 110 7.05 -5.25 5.15
CA LEU A 110 7.23 -6.48 4.38
C LEU A 110 7.83 -7.63 5.18
N ALA A 111 8.78 -7.33 6.06
CA ALA A 111 9.48 -8.33 6.87
C ALA A 111 9.81 -7.77 8.25
N ALA A 112 9.91 -8.67 9.23
CA ALA A 112 10.27 -8.30 10.60
C ALA A 112 11.71 -7.79 10.68
N GLY A 113 11.94 -6.73 11.45
CA GLY A 113 13.23 -6.08 11.61
C GLY A 113 13.11 -4.63 12.07
N GLU A 114 14.19 -3.90 11.92
CA GLU A 114 14.25 -2.47 12.24
C GLU A 114 14.65 -1.68 10.99
N ALA A 115 13.89 -0.66 10.68
CA ALA A 115 14.17 0.25 9.57
C ALA A 115 14.01 1.70 10.01
N THR A 116 14.61 2.62 9.27
CA THR A 116 14.40 4.05 9.45
C THR A 116 13.74 4.61 8.21
N LEU A 117 12.63 5.33 8.41
CA LEU A 117 12.01 6.12 7.34
C LEU A 117 12.52 7.55 7.45
N THR A 118 13.07 8.07 6.39
CA THR A 118 13.52 9.46 6.30
C THR A 118 12.53 10.25 5.44
N LEU A 119 11.85 11.20 6.04
CA LEU A 119 11.00 12.15 5.33
C LEU A 119 11.82 13.39 5.01
N THR A 120 11.71 13.88 3.79
CA THR A 120 12.28 15.15 3.36
C THR A 120 11.16 16.08 2.90
N ASP A 121 11.03 17.22 3.55
CA ASP A 121 10.01 18.21 3.20
C ASP A 121 10.43 19.06 1.98
N PRO A 122 9.53 19.83 1.38
CA PRO A 122 9.84 20.66 0.22
C PRO A 122 10.94 21.72 0.44
N GLN A 123 11.23 22.07 1.69
CA GLN A 123 12.28 22.99 2.09
C GLN A 123 13.64 22.29 2.28
N GLY A 124 13.67 20.97 2.20
CA GLY A 124 14.86 20.16 2.39
C GLY A 124 15.16 19.81 3.85
N ALA A 125 14.24 20.06 4.77
CA ALA A 125 14.36 19.58 6.13
C ALA A 125 14.03 18.10 6.20
N THR A 126 14.82 17.34 6.94
CA THR A 126 14.66 15.89 7.09
C THR A 126 14.15 15.53 8.48
N ARG A 127 13.35 14.46 8.54
CA ARG A 127 12.87 13.85 9.77
C ARG A 127 12.99 12.35 9.67
N ASP A 128 13.61 11.74 10.66
CA ASP A 128 13.76 10.29 10.75
C ASP A 128 12.70 9.70 11.68
N ILE A 129 12.15 8.57 11.27
CA ILE A 129 11.19 7.77 12.04
C ILE A 129 11.78 6.37 12.18
N ALA A 130 12.12 5.99 13.42
CA ALA A 130 12.56 4.64 13.72
C ALA A 130 11.37 3.68 13.67
N LEU A 131 11.42 2.68 12.82
CA LEU A 131 10.35 1.70 12.65
C LEU A 131 10.79 0.34 13.15
N THR A 132 10.00 -0.24 14.05
CA THR A 132 10.15 -1.63 14.50
C THR A 132 9.05 -2.48 13.89
N ILE A 133 9.44 -3.52 13.15
CA ILE A 133 8.52 -4.41 12.45
C ILE A 133 8.52 -5.76 13.14
N THR A 134 7.36 -6.22 13.55
CA THR A 134 7.15 -7.51 14.22
C THR A 134 6.39 -8.48 13.32
N GLU A 135 6.45 -9.76 13.62
CA GLU A 135 5.65 -10.78 12.96
C GLU A 135 4.18 -10.75 13.37
#